data_660c0fba874bb5c17c60d62c9b683198
#
_entry.id   660c0fba874bb5c17c60d62c9b683198
#
_cell.length_a   1.000
_cell.length_b   1.000
_cell.length_c   1.000
_cell.angle_alpha   90.00
_cell.angle_beta   90.00
_cell.angle_gamma   90.00
#
_symmetry.space_group_name_H-M   'P 1'
#
loop_
_entity.id
_entity.type
_entity.pdbx_description
1 polymer ?
#
loop_
_entity_poly.entity_id
_entity_poly.type
_entity_poly.pdbx_seq_one_letter_code
_entity_poly.pdbx_strand_id
1 'polypeptide(L)'
;NALITLSSAGANVVTSTHLFGNTYSFLKSTLEAFGVEVRFCDLTCPEEVKQQIDGDTCALFLEVITNPQLEVADLKALADIAHKAGVPLLADTTAIPFHVFHATDFGVDIEIVSSTKYISGGATCIGGLIIDYGTFDWEHSAKLAALSADTGKEAFTVKLRKEVHRNLGAYMTPQVAYMQTLGLETMEVRFARQAETCLKLAQCL
;
A
#
# COMPACT_ATOMS: atom_id res chain seq x y z
N ASN A 1 2.08 -4.05 -8.70
CA ASN A 1 2.41 -5.48 -8.53
C ASN A 1 1.70 -6.10 -7.32
N ALA A 2 1.60 -5.39 -6.15
CA ALA A 2 0.94 -5.96 -4.97
C ALA A 2 -0.52 -6.37 -5.26
N LEU A 3 -1.34 -5.46 -5.79
CA LEU A 3 -2.73 -5.73 -6.14
C LEU A 3 -2.87 -6.83 -7.20
N ILE A 4 -1.99 -6.85 -8.21
CA ILE A 4 -1.97 -7.92 -9.22
C ILE A 4 -1.65 -9.29 -8.58
N THR A 5 -0.83 -9.31 -7.52
CA THR A 5 -0.52 -10.54 -6.79
C THR A 5 -1.75 -11.11 -6.08
N LEU A 6 -2.62 -10.24 -5.59
CA LEU A 6 -3.82 -10.61 -4.82
C LEU A 6 -5.06 -10.83 -5.69
N SER A 7 -5.19 -10.09 -6.80
CA SER A 7 -6.39 -10.08 -7.62
C SER A 7 -6.38 -11.09 -8.76
N SER A 8 -7.56 -11.52 -9.17
CA SER A 8 -7.84 -12.25 -10.40
C SER A 8 -9.11 -11.68 -11.02
N ALA A 9 -9.41 -12.03 -12.27
CA ALA A 9 -10.66 -11.62 -12.90
C ALA A 9 -11.87 -12.07 -12.04
N GLY A 10 -12.81 -11.16 -11.81
CA GLY A 10 -13.96 -11.35 -10.92
C GLY A 10 -13.75 -10.92 -9.47
N ALA A 11 -12.49 -10.71 -9.04
CA ALA A 11 -12.22 -10.15 -7.71
C ALA A 11 -12.50 -8.64 -7.66
N ASN A 12 -12.62 -8.10 -6.44
CA ASN A 12 -12.71 -6.65 -6.25
C ASN A 12 -11.68 -6.12 -5.26
N VAL A 13 -11.39 -4.83 -5.39
CA VAL A 13 -10.57 -4.04 -4.48
C VAL A 13 -11.41 -2.89 -3.93
N VAL A 14 -11.45 -2.74 -2.62
CA VAL A 14 -12.11 -1.61 -1.96
C VAL A 14 -11.08 -0.52 -1.69
N THR A 15 -11.39 0.74 -2.02
CA THR A 15 -10.44 1.86 -1.90
C THR A 15 -11.15 3.22 -1.85
N SER A 16 -10.37 4.29 -1.66
CA SER A 16 -10.85 5.69 -1.72
C SER A 16 -10.76 6.28 -3.12
N THR A 17 -11.62 7.26 -3.42
CA THR A 17 -11.44 8.16 -4.57
C THR A 17 -10.28 9.15 -4.36
N HIS A 18 -9.87 9.36 -3.11
CA HIS A 18 -8.79 10.27 -2.72
C HIS A 18 -7.46 9.51 -2.73
N LEU A 19 -6.90 9.36 -3.93
CA LEU A 19 -5.63 8.67 -4.17
C LEU A 19 -4.74 9.53 -5.07
N PHE A 20 -3.45 9.28 -5.01
CA PHE A 20 -2.52 9.82 -5.99
C PHE A 20 -2.97 9.48 -7.43
N GLY A 21 -2.94 10.47 -8.31
CA GLY A 21 -3.56 10.37 -9.63
C GLY A 21 -3.17 9.16 -10.46
N ASN A 22 -1.89 8.73 -10.42
CA ASN A 22 -1.47 7.53 -11.15
C ASN A 22 -2.01 6.25 -10.50
N THR A 23 -2.16 6.21 -9.19
CA THR A 23 -2.78 5.09 -8.48
C THR A 23 -4.26 4.97 -8.85
N TYR A 24 -4.98 6.09 -8.83
CA TYR A 24 -6.36 6.15 -9.28
C TYR A 24 -6.51 5.68 -10.74
N SER A 25 -5.67 6.20 -11.65
CA SER A 25 -5.68 5.82 -13.06
C SER A 25 -5.36 4.34 -13.25
N PHE A 26 -4.39 3.79 -12.52
CA PHE A 26 -4.07 2.37 -12.57
C PHE A 26 -5.27 1.51 -12.15
N LEU A 27 -5.92 1.86 -11.06
CA LEU A 27 -7.09 1.13 -10.57
C LEU A 27 -8.25 1.21 -11.59
N LYS A 28 -8.64 2.41 -11.97
CA LYS A 28 -9.82 2.67 -12.80
C LYS A 28 -9.68 2.26 -14.26
N SER A 29 -8.48 2.38 -14.83
CA SER A 29 -8.28 2.16 -16.27
C SER A 29 -7.54 0.86 -16.56
N THR A 30 -6.55 0.50 -15.73
CA THR A 30 -5.73 -0.68 -15.98
C THR A 30 -6.28 -1.92 -15.29
N LEU A 31 -6.51 -1.84 -13.98
CA LEU A 31 -6.92 -3.01 -13.21
C LEU A 31 -8.34 -3.47 -13.59
N GLU A 32 -9.27 -2.54 -13.79
CA GLU A 32 -10.61 -2.86 -14.27
C GLU A 32 -10.60 -3.52 -15.67
N ALA A 33 -9.68 -3.12 -16.55
CA ALA A 33 -9.54 -3.75 -17.87
C ALA A 33 -9.14 -5.23 -17.80
N PHE A 34 -8.52 -5.67 -16.70
CA PHE A 34 -8.22 -7.08 -16.42
C PHE A 34 -9.34 -7.81 -15.66
N GLY A 35 -10.51 -7.19 -15.54
CA GLY A 35 -11.69 -7.80 -14.94
C GLY A 35 -11.71 -7.78 -13.42
N VAL A 36 -10.94 -6.89 -12.79
CA VAL A 36 -10.98 -6.63 -11.34
C VAL A 36 -11.87 -5.42 -11.08
N GLU A 37 -12.94 -5.58 -10.32
CA GLU A 37 -13.81 -4.47 -9.94
C GLU A 37 -13.09 -3.57 -8.92
N VAL A 38 -13.20 -2.24 -9.08
CA VAL A 38 -12.68 -1.29 -8.10
C VAL A 38 -13.84 -0.54 -7.45
N ARG A 39 -14.03 -0.74 -6.16
CA ARG A 39 -15.08 -0.14 -5.35
C ARG A 39 -14.54 1.05 -4.59
N PHE A 40 -14.92 2.22 -5.03
CA PHE A 40 -14.55 3.48 -4.38
C PHE A 40 -15.58 3.85 -3.32
N CYS A 41 -15.11 4.16 -2.11
CA CYS A 41 -15.95 4.62 -0.99
C CYS A 41 -15.21 5.63 -0.11
N ASP A 42 -15.92 6.21 0.84
CA ASP A 42 -15.32 7.09 1.85
C ASP A 42 -14.66 6.26 2.95
N LEU A 43 -13.33 6.22 2.95
CA LEU A 43 -12.56 5.48 3.96
C LEU A 43 -12.53 6.15 5.34
N THR A 44 -13.03 7.37 5.46
CA THR A 44 -13.24 8.01 6.77
C THR A 44 -14.54 7.54 7.44
N CYS A 45 -15.38 6.77 6.70
CA CYS A 45 -16.62 6.18 7.18
C CYS A 45 -16.51 4.64 7.23
N PRO A 46 -16.10 4.01 8.35
CA PRO A 46 -15.92 2.57 8.45
C PRO A 46 -17.14 1.72 8.08
N GLU A 47 -18.33 2.22 8.35
CA GLU A 47 -19.58 1.51 8.01
C GLU A 47 -19.82 1.44 6.49
N GLU A 48 -19.41 2.45 5.75
CA GLU A 48 -19.47 2.43 4.29
C GLU A 48 -18.48 1.39 3.74
N VAL A 49 -17.26 1.39 4.24
CA VAL A 49 -16.24 0.40 3.87
C VAL A 49 -16.71 -1.03 4.09
N LYS A 50 -17.33 -1.29 5.25
CA LYS A 50 -17.88 -2.61 5.58
C LYS A 50 -18.94 -3.08 4.59
N GLN A 51 -19.74 -2.17 4.03
CA GLN A 51 -20.77 -2.51 3.04
C GLN A 51 -20.18 -2.84 1.66
N GLN A 52 -18.98 -2.35 1.36
CA GLN A 52 -18.29 -2.61 0.09
C GLN A 52 -17.51 -3.92 0.07
N ILE A 53 -17.21 -4.49 1.24
CA ILE A 53 -16.45 -5.75 1.35
C ILE A 53 -17.41 -6.94 1.22
N ASP A 54 -17.06 -7.89 0.36
CA ASP A 54 -17.77 -9.16 0.15
C ASP A 54 -16.81 -10.34 -0.05
N GLY A 55 -17.33 -11.50 -0.46
CA GLY A 55 -16.54 -12.72 -0.65
C GLY A 55 -15.53 -12.69 -1.79
N ASP A 56 -15.65 -11.73 -2.71
CA ASP A 56 -14.74 -11.53 -3.85
C ASP A 56 -13.72 -10.41 -3.60
N THR A 57 -13.78 -9.76 -2.42
CA THR A 57 -12.84 -8.70 -2.05
C THR A 57 -11.46 -9.28 -1.76
N CYS A 58 -10.46 -8.89 -2.56
CA CYS A 58 -9.10 -9.39 -2.42
C CYS A 58 -8.15 -8.44 -1.69
N ALA A 59 -8.54 -7.18 -1.51
CA ALA A 59 -7.75 -6.18 -0.78
C ALA A 59 -8.60 -4.97 -0.37
N LEU A 60 -8.32 -4.41 0.80
CA LEU A 60 -8.62 -3.02 1.15
C LEU A 60 -7.33 -2.21 0.97
N PHE A 61 -7.35 -1.23 0.06
CA PHE A 61 -6.18 -0.40 -0.26
C PHE A 61 -6.43 1.07 0.06
N LEU A 62 -5.45 1.74 0.66
CA LEU A 62 -5.54 3.16 0.99
C LEU A 62 -4.17 3.86 0.96
N GLU A 63 -4.19 5.18 0.93
CA GLU A 63 -3.06 6.03 1.33
C GLU A 63 -3.26 6.47 2.78
N VAL A 64 -2.23 6.32 3.62
CA VAL A 64 -2.31 6.69 5.06
C VAL A 64 -2.60 8.18 5.24
N ILE A 65 -1.99 9.00 4.39
CA ILE A 65 -2.31 10.41 4.23
C ILE A 65 -2.56 10.65 2.75
N THR A 66 -3.79 10.99 2.39
CA THR A 66 -4.19 11.10 0.98
C THR A 66 -3.53 12.29 0.29
N ASN A 67 -3.18 12.12 -0.98
CA ASN A 67 -2.60 13.19 -1.80
C ASN A 67 -3.58 13.57 -2.95
N PRO A 68 -4.10 14.82 -3.03
CA PRO A 68 -3.67 16.01 -2.26
C PRO A 68 -4.57 16.39 -1.08
N GLN A 69 -5.62 15.63 -0.74
CA GLN A 69 -6.66 16.05 0.21
C GLN A 69 -6.17 16.07 1.66
N LEU A 70 -5.09 15.34 2.00
CA LEU A 70 -4.52 15.20 3.34
C LEU A 70 -5.50 14.58 4.36
N GLU A 71 -6.42 13.76 3.89
CA GLU A 71 -7.28 12.97 4.77
C GLU A 71 -6.49 11.85 5.42
N VAL A 72 -6.86 11.52 6.65
CA VAL A 72 -6.30 10.42 7.43
C VAL A 72 -7.45 9.54 7.91
N ALA A 73 -7.50 8.30 7.43
CA ALA A 73 -8.50 7.34 7.86
C ALA A 73 -8.12 6.66 9.19
N ASP A 74 -9.11 6.13 9.90
CA ASP A 74 -8.88 5.29 11.08
C ASP A 74 -8.39 3.90 10.63
N LEU A 75 -7.07 3.77 10.47
CA LEU A 75 -6.43 2.54 10.00
C LEU A 75 -6.79 1.33 10.85
N LYS A 76 -6.88 1.50 12.18
CA LYS A 76 -7.17 0.38 13.07
C LYS A 76 -8.60 -0.12 12.91
N ALA A 77 -9.55 0.79 12.81
CA ALA A 77 -10.94 0.42 12.52
C ALA A 77 -11.07 -0.26 11.16
N LEU A 78 -10.35 0.23 10.14
CA LEU A 78 -10.34 -0.37 8.79
C LEU A 78 -9.67 -1.74 8.77
N ALA A 79 -8.56 -1.90 9.49
CA ALA A 79 -7.89 -3.20 9.64
C ALA A 79 -8.83 -4.23 10.31
N ASP A 80 -9.51 -3.83 11.39
CA ASP A 80 -10.46 -4.70 12.09
C ASP A 80 -11.61 -5.15 11.18
N ILE A 81 -12.11 -4.27 10.32
CA ILE A 81 -13.17 -4.58 9.35
C ILE A 81 -12.65 -5.55 8.28
N ALA A 82 -11.51 -5.24 7.68
CA ALA A 82 -10.89 -6.05 6.64
C ALA A 82 -10.54 -7.46 7.15
N HIS A 83 -9.86 -7.54 8.29
CA HIS A 83 -9.43 -8.82 8.86
C HIS A 83 -10.61 -9.72 9.28
N LYS A 84 -11.70 -9.14 9.83
CA LYS A 84 -12.93 -9.91 10.12
C LYS A 84 -13.56 -10.52 8.88
N ALA A 85 -13.34 -9.91 7.71
CA ALA A 85 -13.81 -10.42 6.42
C ALA A 85 -12.76 -11.32 5.71
N GLY A 86 -11.58 -11.54 6.31
CA GLY A 86 -10.50 -12.30 5.67
C GLY A 86 -9.81 -11.53 4.54
N VAL A 87 -9.86 -10.19 4.57
CA VAL A 87 -9.29 -9.29 3.56
C VAL A 87 -8.03 -8.60 4.11
N PRO A 88 -6.89 -8.59 3.40
CA PRO A 88 -5.70 -7.89 3.84
C PRO A 88 -5.84 -6.38 3.70
N LEU A 89 -5.25 -5.63 4.65
CA LEU A 89 -5.10 -4.18 4.56
C LEU A 89 -3.76 -3.81 3.92
N LEU A 90 -3.83 -3.13 2.77
CA LEU A 90 -2.68 -2.57 2.08
C LEU A 90 -2.65 -1.06 2.25
N ALA A 91 -1.53 -0.51 2.68
CA ALA A 91 -1.39 0.93 2.88
C ALA A 91 -0.20 1.52 2.14
N ASP A 92 -0.44 2.56 1.37
CA ASP A 92 0.62 3.43 0.83
C ASP A 92 1.00 4.45 1.91
N THR A 93 2.23 4.33 2.41
CA THR A 93 2.78 5.19 3.47
C THR A 93 3.76 6.22 2.91
N THR A 94 3.76 6.44 1.60
CA THR A 94 4.72 7.36 0.93
C THR A 94 4.79 8.74 1.57
N ALA A 95 3.65 9.26 2.07
CA ALA A 95 3.58 10.58 2.67
C ALA A 95 4.17 10.67 4.08
N ILE A 96 4.41 9.53 4.74
CA ILE A 96 4.96 9.47 6.10
C ILE A 96 6.06 8.40 6.19
N PRO A 97 7.32 8.77 6.51
CA PRO A 97 8.41 7.82 6.56
C PRO A 97 8.30 6.81 7.70
N PHE A 98 8.76 5.59 7.44
CA PHE A 98 8.69 4.44 8.35
C PHE A 98 9.41 4.61 9.69
N HIS A 99 10.33 5.58 9.83
CA HIS A 99 10.99 5.85 11.12
C HIS A 99 10.13 6.64 12.11
N VAL A 100 9.02 7.23 11.65
CA VAL A 100 8.06 7.94 12.49
C VAL A 100 6.68 7.28 12.53
N PHE A 101 6.43 6.35 11.62
CA PHE A 101 5.16 5.66 11.51
C PHE A 101 5.39 4.15 11.30
N HIS A 102 4.91 3.34 12.23
CA HIS A 102 5.00 1.89 12.15
C HIS A 102 3.65 1.32 11.73
N ALA A 103 3.51 0.99 10.46
CA ALA A 103 2.24 0.58 9.86
C ALA A 103 1.63 -0.67 10.54
N THR A 104 2.47 -1.58 11.04
CA THR A 104 2.04 -2.78 11.77
C THR A 104 1.28 -2.49 13.05
N ASP A 105 1.56 -1.37 13.73
CA ASP A 105 0.87 -0.99 14.97
C ASP A 105 -0.62 -0.68 14.72
N PHE A 106 -0.96 -0.43 13.45
CA PHE A 106 -2.30 -0.11 12.99
C PHE A 106 -2.97 -1.24 12.21
N GLY A 107 -2.35 -2.43 12.15
CA GLY A 107 -2.91 -3.60 11.50
C GLY A 107 -2.72 -3.63 9.97
N VAL A 108 -1.78 -2.87 9.43
CA VAL A 108 -1.41 -2.94 8.01
C VAL A 108 -0.64 -4.24 7.78
N ASP A 109 -1.05 -5.01 6.77
CA ASP A 109 -0.39 -6.28 6.41
C ASP A 109 0.69 -6.09 5.36
N ILE A 110 0.42 -5.20 4.39
CA ILE A 110 1.34 -4.89 3.31
C ILE A 110 1.49 -3.37 3.20
N GLU A 111 2.72 -2.91 3.33
CA GLU A 111 3.06 -1.50 3.14
C GLU A 111 3.62 -1.28 1.74
N ILE A 112 3.20 -0.19 1.11
CA ILE A 112 3.67 0.25 -0.20
C ILE A 112 4.29 1.64 -0.04
N VAL A 113 5.51 1.81 -0.55
CA VAL A 113 6.23 3.08 -0.43
C VAL A 113 6.81 3.47 -1.79
N SER A 114 6.50 4.69 -2.24
CA SER A 114 7.27 5.29 -3.32
C SER A 114 8.63 5.75 -2.79
N SER A 115 9.64 4.93 -2.94
CA SER A 115 11.02 5.26 -2.51
C SER A 115 11.63 6.41 -3.32
N THR A 116 10.96 6.82 -4.40
CA THR A 116 11.23 8.06 -5.16
C THR A 116 11.20 9.32 -4.29
N LYS A 117 10.41 9.34 -3.21
CA LYS A 117 10.12 10.54 -2.40
C LYS A 117 11.15 10.72 -1.27
N TYR A 118 10.77 10.49 -0.02
CA TYR A 118 11.64 10.72 1.14
C TYR A 118 12.90 9.86 1.12
N ILE A 119 12.79 8.60 0.69
CA ILE A 119 13.92 7.66 0.67
C ILE A 119 15.02 8.13 -0.28
N SER A 120 14.68 8.53 -1.51
CA SER A 120 15.70 8.96 -2.49
C SER A 120 16.37 10.28 -2.17
N GLY A 121 15.81 11.04 -1.23
CA GLY A 121 16.42 12.29 -0.78
C GLY A 121 16.15 13.53 -1.67
N GLY A 122 15.27 13.44 -2.64
CA GLY A 122 14.95 14.56 -3.51
C GLY A 122 14.56 14.12 -4.92
N ALA A 123 13.90 12.97 -5.02
CA ALA A 123 13.50 12.37 -6.29
C ALA A 123 14.69 12.16 -7.27
N THR A 124 15.84 11.79 -6.72
CA THR A 124 17.07 11.55 -7.49
C THR A 124 16.94 10.34 -8.42
N CYS A 125 16.05 9.41 -8.08
CA CYS A 125 15.75 8.22 -8.87
C CYS A 125 14.34 7.71 -8.58
N ILE A 126 13.77 6.98 -9.52
CA ILE A 126 12.46 6.34 -9.35
C ILE A 126 12.64 4.98 -8.68
N GLY A 127 11.79 4.68 -7.71
CA GLY A 127 11.77 3.37 -7.06
C GLY A 127 10.55 3.19 -6.16
N GLY A 128 10.35 1.97 -5.71
CA GLY A 128 9.27 1.60 -4.80
C GLY A 128 9.65 0.40 -3.95
N LEU A 129 9.00 0.29 -2.81
CA LEU A 129 9.12 -0.84 -1.91
C LEU A 129 7.73 -1.45 -1.69
N ILE A 130 7.68 -2.76 -1.59
CA ILE A 130 6.54 -3.53 -1.09
C ILE A 130 7.07 -4.30 0.11
N ILE A 131 6.49 -4.04 1.27
CA ILE A 131 6.88 -4.63 2.54
C ILE A 131 5.75 -5.52 3.00
N ASP A 132 5.99 -6.82 3.04
CA ASP A 132 5.08 -7.82 3.60
C ASP A 132 5.52 -8.08 5.04
N TYR A 133 4.64 -7.79 5.98
CA TYR A 133 4.93 -7.97 7.40
C TYR A 133 4.76 -9.41 7.89
N GLY A 134 4.24 -10.31 7.05
CA GLY A 134 3.97 -11.69 7.41
C GLY A 134 2.94 -11.84 8.52
N THR A 135 2.04 -10.88 8.66
CA THR A 135 0.99 -10.86 9.68
C THR A 135 -0.29 -11.55 9.23
N PHE A 136 -0.64 -11.42 7.95
CA PHE A 136 -1.89 -11.90 7.39
C PHE A 136 -1.89 -13.41 7.14
N ASP A 137 -3.06 -14.03 7.33
CA ASP A 137 -3.30 -15.43 7.01
C ASP A 137 -3.94 -15.56 5.63
N TRP A 138 -3.22 -16.20 4.70
CA TRP A 138 -3.62 -16.34 3.32
C TRP A 138 -4.53 -17.53 3.03
N GLU A 139 -4.92 -18.33 4.03
CA GLU A 139 -5.76 -19.52 3.85
C GLU A 139 -7.13 -19.20 3.22
N HIS A 140 -7.63 -17.99 3.45
CA HIS A 140 -8.91 -17.52 2.89
C HIS A 140 -8.78 -16.72 1.60
N SER A 141 -7.56 -16.46 1.13
CA SER A 141 -7.35 -15.74 -0.12
C SER A 141 -7.67 -16.62 -1.32
N ALA A 142 -8.62 -16.23 -2.16
CA ALA A 142 -9.00 -16.98 -3.35
C ALA A 142 -7.80 -17.30 -4.26
N LYS A 143 -6.76 -16.45 -4.28
CA LYS A 143 -5.59 -16.61 -5.14
C LYS A 143 -4.39 -17.25 -4.45
N LEU A 144 -4.26 -17.12 -3.14
CA LEU A 144 -3.06 -17.52 -2.41
C LEU A 144 -3.27 -18.75 -1.51
N ALA A 145 -4.50 -19.17 -1.25
CA ALA A 145 -4.81 -20.28 -0.35
C ALA A 145 -4.05 -21.59 -0.68
N ALA A 146 -4.00 -21.96 -1.95
CA ALA A 146 -3.28 -23.17 -2.35
C ALA A 146 -1.76 -23.07 -2.11
N LEU A 147 -1.19 -21.86 -2.27
CA LEU A 147 0.23 -21.62 -2.03
C LEU A 147 0.52 -21.49 -0.54
N SER A 148 -0.41 -20.95 0.24
CA SER A 148 -0.24 -20.79 1.68
C SER A 148 -0.18 -22.13 2.42
N ALA A 149 -0.79 -23.18 1.88
CA ALA A 149 -0.67 -24.52 2.43
C ALA A 149 0.79 -25.01 2.53
N ASP A 150 1.64 -24.57 1.59
CA ASP A 150 3.07 -24.93 1.55
C ASP A 150 3.98 -23.86 2.16
N THR A 151 3.58 -22.59 2.10
CA THR A 151 4.44 -21.44 2.43
C THR A 151 3.94 -20.60 3.60
N GLY A 152 2.75 -20.91 4.12
CA GLY A 152 2.14 -20.17 5.22
C GLY A 152 1.99 -18.67 4.91
N LYS A 153 2.39 -17.85 5.84
CA LYS A 153 2.30 -16.40 5.73
C LYS A 153 3.19 -15.77 4.65
N GLU A 154 4.18 -16.51 4.14
CA GLU A 154 5.05 -16.04 3.05
C GLU A 154 4.40 -16.16 1.65
N ALA A 155 3.17 -16.68 1.55
CA ALA A 155 2.51 -16.96 0.27
C ALA A 155 2.46 -15.72 -0.64
N PHE A 156 2.17 -14.55 -0.09
CA PHE A 156 2.16 -13.29 -0.85
C PHE A 156 3.53 -12.97 -1.44
N THR A 157 4.58 -12.92 -0.60
CA THR A 157 5.94 -12.61 -1.05
C THR A 157 6.47 -13.65 -2.04
N VAL A 158 6.18 -14.92 -1.84
CA VAL A 158 6.56 -16.00 -2.76
C VAL A 158 5.88 -15.82 -4.12
N LYS A 159 4.57 -15.57 -4.15
CA LYS A 159 3.81 -15.31 -5.39
C LYS A 159 4.29 -14.07 -6.10
N LEU A 160 4.44 -12.97 -5.36
CA LEU A 160 4.92 -11.70 -5.88
C LEU A 160 6.28 -11.87 -6.58
N ARG A 161 7.26 -12.50 -5.92
CA ARG A 161 8.63 -12.63 -6.44
C ARG A 161 8.73 -13.64 -7.59
N LYS A 162 8.12 -14.82 -7.43
CA LYS A 162 8.29 -15.91 -8.40
C LYS A 162 7.46 -15.74 -9.67
N GLU A 163 6.35 -15.02 -9.60
CA GLU A 163 5.48 -14.82 -10.75
C GLU A 163 5.40 -13.35 -11.18
N VAL A 164 4.86 -12.47 -10.34
CA VAL A 164 4.50 -11.12 -10.76
C VAL A 164 5.73 -10.29 -11.09
N HIS A 165 6.70 -10.19 -10.18
CA HIS A 165 7.94 -9.45 -10.45
C HIS A 165 8.75 -10.08 -11.57
N ARG A 166 8.84 -11.40 -11.59
CA ARG A 166 9.57 -12.12 -12.64
C ARG A 166 9.00 -11.88 -14.03
N ASN A 167 7.66 -11.83 -14.15
CA ASN A 167 6.98 -11.72 -15.44
C ASN A 167 6.84 -10.27 -15.91
N LEU A 168 6.59 -9.33 -14.99
CA LEU A 168 6.34 -7.92 -15.30
C LEU A 168 7.60 -7.05 -15.20
N GLY A 169 8.64 -7.52 -14.56
CA GLY A 169 9.83 -6.72 -14.25
C GLY A 169 9.59 -5.86 -13.00
N ALA A 170 9.76 -4.54 -13.11
CA ALA A 170 9.62 -3.59 -12.00
C ALA A 170 10.58 -3.89 -10.85
N TYR A 171 11.84 -4.13 -11.17
CA TYR A 171 12.91 -4.31 -10.19
C TYR A 171 13.82 -3.09 -10.13
N MET A 172 14.42 -2.90 -8.98
CA MET A 172 15.37 -1.82 -8.75
C MET A 172 16.77 -2.22 -9.27
N THR A 173 17.40 -1.34 -10.08
CA THR A 173 18.77 -1.56 -10.50
C THR A 173 19.78 -1.29 -9.37
N PRO A 174 20.97 -1.87 -9.39
CA PRO A 174 22.00 -1.58 -8.36
C PRO A 174 22.32 -0.10 -8.21
N GLN A 175 22.34 0.67 -9.30
CA GLN A 175 22.57 2.11 -9.26
C GLN A 175 21.46 2.85 -8.51
N VAL A 176 20.21 2.49 -8.81
CA VAL A 176 19.05 3.08 -8.11
C VAL A 176 19.06 2.70 -6.63
N ALA A 177 19.35 1.44 -6.30
CA ALA A 177 19.48 0.99 -4.91
C ALA A 177 20.57 1.77 -4.16
N TYR A 178 21.73 1.97 -4.78
CA TYR A 178 22.82 2.77 -4.20
C TYR A 178 22.39 4.21 -3.94
N MET A 179 21.75 4.88 -4.93
CA MET A 179 21.28 6.26 -4.78
C MET A 179 20.24 6.39 -3.64
N GLN A 180 19.36 5.41 -3.52
CA GLN A 180 18.34 5.40 -2.47
C GLN A 180 18.97 5.13 -1.09
N THR A 181 19.98 4.27 -1.01
CA THR A 181 20.73 4.05 0.23
C THR A 181 21.39 5.34 0.72
N LEU A 182 21.99 6.13 -0.17
CA LEU A 182 22.53 7.44 0.19
C LEU A 182 21.44 8.40 0.70
N GLY A 183 20.25 8.36 0.09
CA GLY A 183 19.11 9.17 0.53
C GLY A 183 18.61 8.79 1.93
N LEU A 184 18.65 7.50 2.27
CA LEU A 184 18.28 7.00 3.60
C LEU A 184 19.14 7.57 4.72
N GLU A 185 20.44 7.78 4.49
CA GLU A 185 21.37 8.30 5.50
C GLU A 185 20.93 9.65 6.08
N THR A 186 20.19 10.43 5.32
CA THR A 186 19.75 11.78 5.74
C THR A 186 18.24 11.90 5.92
N MET A 187 17.48 10.83 5.70
CA MET A 187 16.02 10.89 5.65
C MET A 187 15.39 11.41 6.95
N GLU A 188 15.85 10.94 8.09
CA GLU A 188 15.35 11.34 9.40
C GLU A 188 15.53 12.84 9.64
N VAL A 189 16.74 13.36 9.40
CA VAL A 189 17.08 14.79 9.58
C VAL A 189 16.28 15.67 8.64
N ARG A 190 16.16 15.26 7.36
CA ARG A 190 15.39 16.01 6.36
C ARG A 190 13.90 16.05 6.72
N PHE A 191 13.34 14.92 7.09
CA PHE A 191 11.93 14.84 7.45
C PHE A 191 11.61 15.64 8.69
N ALA A 192 12.41 15.53 9.76
CA ALA A 192 12.23 16.30 10.98
C ALA A 192 12.21 17.81 10.69
N ARG A 193 13.15 18.28 9.87
CA ARG A 193 13.20 19.71 9.48
C ARG A 193 12.00 20.14 8.64
N GLN A 194 11.57 19.31 7.70
CA GLN A 194 10.40 19.59 6.86
C GLN A 194 9.11 19.64 7.68
N ALA A 195 8.92 18.66 8.59
CA ALA A 195 7.75 18.59 9.46
C ALA A 195 7.67 19.81 10.40
N GLU A 196 8.79 20.20 11.02
CA GLU A 196 8.87 21.41 11.85
C GLU A 196 8.50 22.68 11.06
N THR A 197 9.03 22.81 9.86
CA THR A 197 8.77 23.96 9.00
C THR A 197 7.30 23.99 8.55
N CYS A 198 6.75 22.84 8.17
CA CYS A 198 5.35 22.71 7.76
C CYS A 198 4.41 23.08 8.91
N LEU A 199 4.68 22.60 10.13
CA LEU A 199 3.88 22.93 11.31
C LEU A 199 3.88 24.44 11.60
N LYS A 200 5.06 25.08 11.56
CA LYS A 200 5.16 26.54 11.74
C LYS A 200 4.36 27.31 10.68
N LEU A 201 4.44 26.87 9.42
CA LEU A 201 3.68 27.51 8.35
C LEU A 201 2.18 27.36 8.57
N ALA A 202 1.70 26.16 8.91
CA ALA A 202 0.29 25.91 9.17
C ALA A 202 -0.26 26.73 10.36
N GLN A 203 0.58 27.04 11.36
CA GLN A 203 0.21 27.90 12.48
C GLN A 203 0.17 29.40 12.13
N CYS A 204 0.80 29.79 11.03
CA CYS A 204 0.81 31.18 10.57
C CYS A 204 -0.31 31.51 9.58
N LEU A 205 -0.94 30.50 8.96
CA LEU A 205 -2.05 30.63 8.01
C LEU A 205 -3.40 30.59 8.73
#